data_aa24543f24e30dd9e71ba22358bf1f78
#
_entry.id   aa24543f24e30dd9e71ba22358bf1f78
#
_cell.length_a   1.000
_cell.length_b   1.000
_cell.length_c   1.000
_cell.angle_alpha   90.00
_cell.angle_beta   90.00
_cell.angle_gamma   90.00
#
_symmetry.space_group_name_H-M   'P 1'
#
loop_
_entity.id
_entity.type
_entity.pdbx_description
1 polymer ?
#
loop_
_entity_poly.entity_id
_entity_poly.type
_entity_poly.pdbx_seq_one_letter_code
_entity_poly.pdbx_strand_id
1 'polypeptide(L)'
;MTVGSFAACVRLTTAVAIALVLAVPAQAQDISINFGQGQGGGGGLTERVIQLIALLTVLSLAPSILVMMTSFTRIVVVLSLLRTALGTATAPPNAVIVSLALFLTAFVMGPAFQRAYDVGIKPMIANEITAEQAFERASGPFKTFMLKNVRDKDLKLFNDLAKEPEPAAPEQMSLRILIPAFMISELKRAFEIGFLLFLPFLIIDLVVASVLMSMGMMMLPPVVVSLPFKLIFFVLVDGWSLVAGSLVQSYGGG
;
A
#
# COMPACT_ATOMS: atom_id res chain seq x y z
N MET A 1 -28.71 -46.21 25.19
CA MET A 1 -27.88 -46.18 23.97
C MET A 1 -27.30 -44.78 23.84
N THR A 2 -26.17 -44.69 23.93
CA THR A 2 -25.10 -44.05 24.71
C THR A 2 -24.49 -42.88 23.90
N VAL A 3 -24.50 -41.70 24.52
CA VAL A 3 -23.88 -40.43 24.06
C VAL A 3 -22.39 -40.62 23.61
N GLY A 4 -21.75 -41.71 24.07
CA GLY A 4 -20.35 -42.02 23.70
C GLY A 4 -20.16 -42.48 22.25
N SER A 5 -21.18 -43.08 21.62
CA SER A 5 -21.06 -43.56 20.23
C SER A 5 -21.12 -42.42 19.19
N PHE A 6 -21.87 -41.36 19.50
CA PHE A 6 -21.98 -40.18 18.61
C PHE A 6 -20.70 -39.37 18.62
N ALA A 7 -20.06 -39.18 19.81
CA ALA A 7 -18.79 -38.47 19.93
C ALA A 7 -17.62 -39.21 19.26
N ALA A 8 -17.63 -40.54 19.27
CA ALA A 8 -16.63 -41.36 18.58
C ALA A 8 -16.78 -41.29 17.06
N CYS A 9 -18.02 -41.26 16.55
CA CYS A 9 -18.29 -41.12 15.11
C CYS A 9 -17.88 -39.74 14.59
N VAL A 10 -18.14 -38.65 15.32
CA VAL A 10 -17.75 -37.30 14.95
C VAL A 10 -16.22 -37.15 14.95
N ARG A 11 -15.53 -37.74 15.94
CA ARG A 11 -14.04 -37.71 15.97
C ARG A 11 -13.43 -38.54 14.84
N LEU A 12 -14.02 -39.62 14.42
CA LEU A 12 -13.56 -40.44 13.32
C LEU A 12 -13.74 -39.73 11.97
N THR A 13 -14.90 -39.08 11.77
CA THR A 13 -15.18 -38.31 10.55
C THR A 13 -14.30 -37.08 10.43
N THR A 14 -14.03 -36.36 11.53
CA THR A 14 -13.09 -35.22 11.51
C THR A 14 -11.64 -35.66 11.26
N ALA A 15 -11.18 -36.76 11.84
CA ALA A 15 -9.86 -37.31 11.61
C ALA A 15 -9.68 -37.77 10.15
N VAL A 16 -10.68 -38.41 9.55
CA VAL A 16 -10.69 -38.83 8.13
C VAL A 16 -10.70 -37.60 7.21
N ALA A 17 -11.47 -36.56 7.52
CA ALA A 17 -11.48 -35.33 6.74
C ALA A 17 -10.15 -34.59 6.78
N ILE A 18 -9.49 -34.53 7.93
CA ILE A 18 -8.15 -33.94 8.09
C ILE A 18 -7.09 -34.76 7.35
N ALA A 19 -7.18 -36.10 7.42
CA ALA A 19 -6.26 -36.98 6.69
C ALA A 19 -6.45 -36.89 5.17
N LEU A 20 -7.68 -36.67 4.68
CA LEU A 20 -7.95 -36.46 3.24
C LEU A 20 -7.43 -35.12 2.74
N VAL A 21 -7.47 -34.05 3.57
CA VAL A 21 -6.91 -32.75 3.22
C VAL A 21 -5.38 -32.79 3.21
N LEU A 22 -4.75 -33.60 4.09
CA LEU A 22 -3.30 -33.78 4.14
C LEU A 22 -2.78 -34.76 3.06
N ALA A 23 -3.67 -35.58 2.45
CA ALA A 23 -3.34 -36.54 1.41
C ALA A 23 -3.45 -35.97 -0.02
N VAL A 24 -3.70 -34.67 -0.19
CA VAL A 24 -3.50 -34.02 -1.49
C VAL A 24 -2.01 -34.12 -1.78
N PRO A 25 -1.57 -34.94 -2.77
CA PRO A 25 -0.17 -34.92 -3.15
C PRO A 25 0.14 -33.48 -3.54
N ALA A 26 1.04 -32.84 -2.81
CA ALA A 26 1.70 -31.64 -3.28
C ALA A 26 2.38 -32.07 -4.58
N GLN A 27 1.71 -31.87 -5.69
CA GLN A 27 2.34 -31.81 -7.00
C GLN A 27 3.23 -30.57 -6.89
N ALA A 28 4.42 -30.78 -6.31
CA ALA A 28 5.54 -29.91 -6.59
C ALA A 28 5.59 -29.91 -8.12
N GLN A 29 5.12 -28.83 -8.73
CA GLN A 29 5.47 -28.56 -10.11
C GLN A 29 7.00 -28.45 -10.05
N ASP A 30 7.65 -29.56 -10.38
CA ASP A 30 9.05 -29.53 -10.75
C ASP A 30 9.15 -28.47 -11.84
N ILE A 31 9.49 -27.27 -11.44
CA ILE A 31 10.09 -26.31 -12.35
C ILE A 31 11.44 -26.93 -12.65
N SER A 32 11.42 -27.89 -13.57
CA SER A 32 12.63 -28.41 -14.19
C SER A 32 13.19 -27.23 -14.99
N ILE A 33 13.99 -26.42 -14.31
CA ILE A 33 14.91 -25.50 -14.96
C ILE A 33 15.88 -26.40 -15.66
N ASN A 34 15.58 -26.66 -16.93
CA ASN A 34 16.41 -27.50 -17.80
C ASN A 34 17.71 -26.71 -18.02
N PHE A 35 18.68 -27.00 -17.18
CA PHE A 35 20.07 -26.57 -17.40
C PHE A 35 20.60 -27.35 -18.58
N GLY A 36 20.13 -26.97 -19.78
CA GLY A 36 20.54 -27.63 -21.01
C GLY A 36 22.06 -27.78 -21.03
N GLN A 37 22.53 -28.99 -21.03
CA GLN A 37 23.91 -29.36 -21.35
C GLN A 37 24.23 -28.87 -22.76
N GLY A 38 24.54 -27.58 -22.89
CA GLY A 38 25.21 -27.03 -24.06
C GLY A 38 26.69 -27.20 -23.85
N GLN A 39 27.28 -28.14 -24.55
CA GLN A 39 28.74 -28.27 -24.69
C GLN A 39 29.33 -26.93 -25.11
N GLY A 40 30.23 -26.40 -24.29
CA GLY A 40 31.14 -25.33 -24.69
C GLY A 40 31.18 -24.10 -23.76
N GLY A 41 32.17 -24.04 -22.90
CA GLY A 41 32.66 -22.81 -22.30
C GLY A 41 32.01 -22.40 -20.98
N GLY A 42 32.79 -22.30 -19.89
CA GLY A 42 32.38 -21.96 -18.52
C GLY A 42 31.74 -20.56 -18.30
N GLY A 43 31.31 -19.89 -19.33
CA GLY A 43 30.60 -18.60 -19.25
C GLY A 43 29.07 -18.72 -19.12
N GLY A 44 28.46 -19.74 -19.71
CA GLY A 44 26.99 -19.81 -19.80
C GLY A 44 26.26 -20.10 -18.48
N LEU A 45 26.88 -20.79 -17.53
CA LEU A 45 26.31 -21.05 -16.22
C LEU A 45 26.35 -19.79 -15.37
N THR A 46 27.46 -19.08 -15.38
CA THR A 46 27.64 -17.84 -14.63
C THR A 46 26.68 -16.75 -15.13
N GLU A 47 26.51 -16.63 -16.45
CA GLU A 47 25.58 -15.67 -17.06
C GLU A 47 24.13 -15.95 -16.68
N ARG A 48 23.70 -17.22 -16.72
CA ARG A 48 22.34 -17.63 -16.29
C ARG A 48 22.10 -17.41 -14.81
N VAL A 49 23.09 -17.72 -13.96
CA VAL A 49 23.01 -17.47 -12.51
C VAL A 49 22.87 -15.98 -12.23
N ILE A 50 23.66 -15.13 -12.90
CA ILE A 50 23.56 -13.68 -12.80
C ILE A 50 22.17 -13.19 -13.25
N GLN A 51 21.66 -13.71 -14.36
CA GLN A 51 20.33 -13.37 -14.86
C GLN A 51 19.22 -13.77 -13.90
N LEU A 52 19.28 -14.95 -13.28
CA LEU A 52 18.32 -15.40 -12.27
C LEU A 52 18.40 -14.55 -11.01
N ILE A 53 19.59 -14.22 -10.53
CA ILE A 53 19.78 -13.33 -9.38
C ILE A 53 19.19 -11.93 -9.68
N ALA A 54 19.48 -11.38 -10.86
CA ALA A 54 18.94 -10.11 -11.30
C ALA A 54 17.39 -10.14 -11.37
N LEU A 55 16.82 -11.20 -11.94
CA LEU A 55 15.36 -11.40 -12.00
C LEU A 55 14.74 -11.47 -10.61
N LEU A 56 15.32 -12.27 -9.71
CA LEU A 56 14.83 -12.37 -8.33
C LEU A 56 14.94 -11.04 -7.59
N THR A 57 16.02 -10.29 -7.81
CA THR A 57 16.19 -8.96 -7.22
C THR A 57 15.12 -8.00 -7.72
N VAL A 58 14.87 -7.94 -9.02
CA VAL A 58 13.81 -7.11 -9.60
C VAL A 58 12.44 -7.53 -9.08
N LEU A 59 12.15 -8.83 -9.04
CA LEU A 59 10.88 -9.36 -8.55
C LEU A 59 10.64 -9.04 -7.06
N SER A 60 11.69 -9.06 -6.24
CA SER A 60 11.59 -8.69 -4.82
C SER A 60 11.37 -7.19 -4.58
N LEU A 61 11.85 -6.33 -5.47
CA LEU A 61 11.67 -4.88 -5.39
C LEU A 61 10.35 -4.40 -6.03
N ALA A 62 9.78 -5.16 -6.96
CA ALA A 62 8.58 -4.79 -7.70
C ALA A 62 7.38 -4.39 -6.80
N PRO A 63 7.03 -5.12 -5.72
CA PRO A 63 5.93 -4.72 -4.84
C PRO A 63 6.17 -3.37 -4.18
N SER A 64 7.39 -3.08 -3.75
CA SER A 64 7.74 -1.81 -3.12
C SER A 64 7.61 -0.64 -4.10
N ILE A 65 8.07 -0.82 -5.33
CA ILE A 65 7.97 0.19 -6.39
C ILE A 65 6.49 0.46 -6.72
N LEU A 66 5.67 -0.59 -6.87
CA LEU A 66 4.23 -0.44 -7.13
C LEU A 66 3.52 0.33 -6.01
N VAL A 67 3.83 0.02 -4.74
CA VAL A 67 3.29 0.76 -3.60
C VAL A 67 3.66 2.25 -3.66
N MET A 68 4.92 2.56 -4.02
CA MET A 68 5.41 3.93 -4.14
C MET A 68 4.76 4.73 -5.28
N MET A 69 4.32 4.06 -6.35
CA MET A 69 3.68 4.70 -7.53
C MET A 69 2.15 4.86 -7.37
N THR A 70 1.59 4.47 -6.24
CA THR A 70 0.14 4.47 -6.00
C THR A 70 -0.26 5.44 -4.90
N SER A 71 -1.56 5.55 -4.64
CA SER A 71 -2.12 6.34 -3.54
C SER A 71 -1.83 5.77 -2.14
N PHE A 72 -1.21 4.61 -2.03
CA PHE A 72 -0.99 3.90 -0.76
C PHE A 72 -0.25 4.75 0.28
N THR A 73 0.82 5.43 -0.15
CA THR A 73 1.66 6.22 0.76
C THR A 73 0.87 7.30 1.49
N ARG A 74 0.07 8.10 0.79
CA ARG A 74 -0.77 9.14 1.42
C ARG A 74 -1.77 8.52 2.38
N ILE A 75 -2.47 7.49 1.94
CA ILE A 75 -3.53 6.85 2.70
C ILE A 75 -2.99 6.24 4.00
N VAL A 76 -1.92 5.45 3.94
CA VAL A 76 -1.36 4.79 5.13
C VAL A 76 -0.79 5.79 6.13
N VAL A 77 -0.16 6.86 5.65
CA VAL A 77 0.38 7.90 6.51
C VAL A 77 -0.75 8.68 7.21
N VAL A 78 -1.79 9.07 6.48
CA VAL A 78 -2.95 9.77 7.09
C VAL A 78 -3.67 8.90 8.11
N LEU A 79 -3.92 7.62 7.81
CA LEU A 79 -4.55 6.70 8.76
C LEU A 79 -3.68 6.47 10.00
N SER A 80 -2.36 6.44 9.84
CA SER A 80 -1.42 6.34 10.96
C SER A 80 -1.41 7.60 11.82
N LEU A 81 -1.46 8.78 11.21
CA LEU A 81 -1.57 10.06 11.90
C LEU A 81 -2.92 10.19 12.63
N LEU A 82 -4.02 9.74 12.02
CA LEU A 82 -5.33 9.68 12.67
C LEU A 82 -5.31 8.85 13.95
N ARG A 83 -4.71 7.67 13.93
CA ARG A 83 -4.55 6.83 15.12
C ARG A 83 -3.78 7.56 16.22
N THR A 84 -2.73 8.27 15.84
CA THR A 84 -1.94 9.07 16.79
C THR A 84 -2.74 10.24 17.36
N ALA A 85 -3.54 10.90 16.54
CA ALA A 85 -4.40 12.02 16.94
C ALA A 85 -5.48 11.60 17.95
N LEU A 86 -6.06 10.41 17.76
CA LEU A 86 -7.01 9.81 18.70
C LEU A 86 -6.39 9.48 20.07
N GLY A 87 -5.06 9.42 20.17
CA GLY A 87 -4.37 9.05 21.41
C GLY A 87 -4.38 7.56 21.72
N THR A 88 -4.80 6.72 20.79
CA THR A 88 -4.80 5.27 20.93
C THR A 88 -3.43 4.72 20.54
N ALA A 89 -2.69 4.14 21.51
CA ALA A 89 -1.31 3.66 21.27
C ALA A 89 -1.27 2.47 20.28
N THR A 90 -2.23 1.56 20.34
CA THR A 90 -2.20 0.27 19.63
C THR A 90 -3.45 -0.04 18.81
N ALA A 91 -4.53 0.71 18.97
CA ALA A 91 -5.81 0.47 18.28
C ALA A 91 -6.11 1.57 17.27
N PRO A 92 -6.45 1.25 16.00
CA PRO A 92 -6.43 -0.09 15.40
C PRO A 92 -5.01 -0.65 15.22
N PRO A 93 -4.81 -2.00 15.21
CA PRO A 93 -3.52 -2.61 14.94
C PRO A 93 -2.95 -2.23 13.56
N ASN A 94 -1.62 -2.24 13.41
CA ASN A 94 -0.96 -1.89 12.15
C ASN A 94 -1.50 -2.71 10.95
N ALA A 95 -1.77 -3.99 11.16
CA ALA A 95 -2.34 -4.84 10.12
C ALA A 95 -3.67 -4.32 9.59
N VAL A 96 -4.55 -3.81 10.46
CA VAL A 96 -5.85 -3.23 10.06
C VAL A 96 -5.66 -1.94 9.28
N ILE A 97 -4.76 -1.05 9.73
CA ILE A 97 -4.44 0.20 9.03
C ILE A 97 -3.87 -0.09 7.63
N VAL A 98 -2.92 -1.02 7.52
CA VAL A 98 -2.32 -1.39 6.24
C VAL A 98 -3.36 -2.03 5.32
N SER A 99 -4.20 -2.94 5.83
CA SER A 99 -5.27 -3.56 5.05
C SER A 99 -6.27 -2.54 4.54
N LEU A 100 -6.72 -1.62 5.40
CA LEU A 100 -7.63 -0.55 4.99
C LEU A 100 -6.98 0.36 3.94
N ALA A 101 -5.71 0.73 4.13
CA ALA A 101 -4.96 1.51 3.15
C ALA A 101 -4.84 0.79 1.80
N LEU A 102 -4.63 -0.52 1.79
CA LEU A 102 -4.60 -1.32 0.56
C LEU A 102 -5.95 -1.35 -0.15
N PHE A 103 -7.05 -1.55 0.58
CA PHE A 103 -8.39 -1.54 0.01
C PHE A 103 -8.76 -0.17 -0.59
N LEU A 104 -8.49 0.91 0.13
CA LEU A 104 -8.72 2.27 -0.38
C LEU A 104 -7.82 2.57 -1.59
N THR A 105 -6.56 2.10 -1.56
CA THR A 105 -5.65 2.22 -2.70
C THR A 105 -6.18 1.46 -3.91
N ALA A 106 -6.63 0.22 -3.75
CA ALA A 106 -7.21 -0.56 -4.84
C ALA A 106 -8.45 0.13 -5.43
N PHE A 107 -9.26 0.76 -4.58
CA PHE A 107 -10.42 1.54 -5.02
C PHE A 107 -10.01 2.77 -5.84
N VAL A 108 -9.08 3.58 -5.35
CA VAL A 108 -8.58 4.80 -6.05
C VAL A 108 -7.86 4.45 -7.34
N MET A 109 -7.03 3.40 -7.31
CA MET A 109 -6.19 2.98 -8.43
C MET A 109 -6.89 2.04 -9.42
N GLY A 110 -8.12 1.63 -9.15
CA GLY A 110 -8.89 0.71 -9.99
C GLY A 110 -8.85 1.07 -11.49
N PRO A 111 -9.15 2.32 -11.88
CA PRO A 111 -9.10 2.73 -13.28
C PRO A 111 -7.68 2.64 -13.89
N ALA A 112 -6.64 2.93 -13.11
CA ALA A 112 -5.25 2.83 -13.58
C ALA A 112 -4.81 1.38 -13.77
N PHE A 113 -5.17 0.50 -12.83
CA PHE A 113 -4.91 -0.95 -12.93
C PHE A 113 -5.63 -1.57 -14.13
N GLN A 114 -6.89 -1.21 -14.34
CA GLN A 114 -7.66 -1.72 -15.48
C GLN A 114 -7.05 -1.29 -16.80
N ARG A 115 -6.70 -0.01 -16.95
CA ARG A 115 -6.04 0.48 -18.16
C ARG A 115 -4.68 -0.22 -18.38
N ALA A 116 -3.86 -0.38 -17.33
CA ALA A 116 -2.59 -1.07 -17.45
C ALA A 116 -2.76 -2.52 -17.91
N TYR A 117 -3.78 -3.21 -17.42
CA TYR A 117 -4.14 -4.56 -17.87
C TYR A 117 -4.54 -4.56 -19.35
N ASP A 118 -5.43 -3.67 -19.77
CA ASP A 118 -5.96 -3.63 -21.13
C ASP A 118 -4.90 -3.29 -22.19
N VAL A 119 -4.00 -2.33 -21.88
CA VAL A 119 -3.00 -1.86 -22.87
C VAL A 119 -1.68 -2.62 -22.84
N GLY A 120 -1.36 -3.28 -21.73
CA GLY A 120 -0.08 -3.98 -21.54
C GLY A 120 -0.25 -5.50 -21.39
N ILE A 121 -0.92 -5.94 -20.33
CA ILE A 121 -0.95 -7.37 -19.97
C ILE A 121 -1.78 -8.18 -20.96
N LYS A 122 -2.97 -7.71 -21.32
CA LYS A 122 -3.88 -8.42 -22.24
C LYS A 122 -3.27 -8.65 -23.63
N PRO A 123 -2.65 -7.66 -24.31
CA PRO A 123 -1.97 -7.89 -25.59
C PRO A 123 -0.74 -8.79 -25.46
N MET A 124 -0.02 -8.75 -24.31
CA MET A 124 1.11 -9.65 -24.04
C MET A 124 0.65 -11.12 -23.97
N ILE A 125 -0.45 -11.37 -23.25
CA ILE A 125 -1.02 -12.74 -23.16
C ILE A 125 -1.50 -13.22 -24.52
N ALA A 126 -2.00 -12.31 -25.38
CA ALA A 126 -2.39 -12.63 -26.75
C ALA A 126 -1.19 -12.79 -27.71
N ASN A 127 0.05 -12.67 -27.23
CA ASN A 127 1.30 -12.71 -27.99
C ASN A 127 1.38 -11.65 -29.12
N GLU A 128 0.67 -10.52 -28.95
CA GLU A 128 0.69 -9.39 -29.90
C GLU A 128 1.88 -8.46 -29.67
N ILE A 129 2.39 -8.41 -28.44
CA ILE A 129 3.50 -7.54 -28.03
C ILE A 129 4.51 -8.30 -27.16
N THR A 130 5.76 -7.81 -27.14
CA THR A 130 6.81 -8.35 -26.29
C THR A 130 6.61 -7.93 -24.83
N ALA A 131 7.25 -8.65 -23.90
CA ALA A 131 7.21 -8.31 -22.46
C ALA A 131 7.73 -6.88 -22.18
N GLU A 132 8.74 -6.43 -22.92
CA GLU A 132 9.30 -5.08 -22.81
C GLU A 132 8.27 -4.01 -23.22
N GLN A 133 7.62 -4.21 -24.36
CA GLN A 133 6.54 -3.33 -24.83
C GLN A 133 5.33 -3.34 -23.89
N ALA A 134 5.02 -4.51 -23.31
CA ALA A 134 3.94 -4.63 -22.34
C ALA A 134 4.24 -3.82 -21.07
N PHE A 135 5.47 -3.88 -20.56
CA PHE A 135 5.91 -3.08 -19.42
C PHE A 135 5.84 -1.58 -19.71
N GLU A 136 6.33 -1.14 -20.86
CA GLU A 136 6.29 0.25 -21.27
C GLU A 136 4.85 0.75 -21.34
N ARG A 137 3.94 0.02 -22.01
CA ARG A 137 2.52 0.39 -22.13
C ARG A 137 1.80 0.33 -20.78
N ALA A 138 2.03 -0.71 -19.97
CA ALA A 138 1.39 -0.86 -18.65
C ALA A 138 1.85 0.22 -17.65
N SER A 139 3.06 0.76 -17.77
CA SER A 139 3.55 1.85 -16.92
C SER A 139 2.88 3.19 -17.21
N GLY A 140 2.36 3.41 -18.41
CA GLY A 140 1.72 4.65 -18.86
C GLY A 140 0.60 5.13 -17.92
N PRO A 141 -0.42 4.32 -17.60
CA PRO A 141 -1.50 4.69 -16.70
C PRO A 141 -1.05 5.11 -15.31
N PHE A 142 -0.01 4.47 -14.76
CA PHE A 142 0.59 4.88 -13.47
C PHE A 142 1.33 6.21 -13.59
N LYS A 143 2.04 6.42 -14.70
CA LYS A 143 2.72 7.68 -14.99
C LYS A 143 1.72 8.82 -15.08
N THR A 144 0.61 8.64 -15.80
CA THR A 144 -0.48 9.61 -15.86
C THR A 144 -1.08 9.92 -14.50
N PHE A 145 -1.28 8.89 -13.66
CA PHE A 145 -1.76 9.08 -12.28
C PHE A 145 -0.78 9.90 -11.44
N MET A 146 0.51 9.58 -11.50
CA MET A 146 1.55 10.33 -10.77
C MET A 146 1.64 11.78 -11.25
N LEU A 147 1.64 12.03 -12.56
CA LEU A 147 1.68 13.38 -13.13
C LEU A 147 0.49 14.24 -12.69
N LYS A 148 -0.70 13.65 -12.62
CA LYS A 148 -1.90 14.35 -12.14
C LYS A 148 -1.79 14.75 -10.66
N ASN A 149 -1.05 14.00 -9.85
CA ASN A 149 -1.00 14.16 -8.40
C ASN A 149 0.32 14.75 -7.88
N VAL A 150 1.39 14.77 -8.68
CA VAL A 150 2.66 15.41 -8.30
C VAL A 150 2.49 16.93 -8.28
N ARG A 151 3.23 17.61 -7.38
CA ARG A 151 3.29 19.07 -7.36
C ARG A 151 4.42 19.55 -8.27
N ASP A 152 4.18 20.60 -9.05
CA ASP A 152 5.14 21.18 -9.97
C ASP A 152 6.48 21.54 -9.29
N LYS A 153 6.38 22.05 -8.05
CA LYS A 153 7.56 22.39 -7.25
C LYS A 153 8.48 21.19 -7.00
N ASP A 154 7.89 20.04 -6.69
CA ASP A 154 8.67 18.83 -6.38
C ASP A 154 9.19 18.21 -7.67
N LEU A 155 8.40 18.25 -8.74
CA LEU A 155 8.83 17.80 -10.06
C LEU A 155 10.06 18.60 -10.55
N LYS A 156 9.97 19.94 -10.44
CA LYS A 156 11.09 20.84 -10.81
C LYS A 156 12.32 20.57 -9.97
N LEU A 157 12.16 20.39 -8.64
CA LEU A 157 13.28 20.09 -7.75
C LEU A 157 14.07 18.85 -8.22
N PHE A 158 13.36 17.74 -8.51
CA PHE A 158 14.04 16.51 -8.94
C PHE A 158 14.58 16.58 -10.36
N ASN A 159 13.96 17.37 -11.25
CA ASN A 159 14.49 17.62 -12.57
C ASN A 159 15.80 18.40 -12.50
N ASP A 160 15.85 19.46 -11.69
CA ASP A 160 17.07 20.27 -11.47
C ASP A 160 18.22 19.44 -10.86
N LEU A 161 17.88 18.54 -9.91
CA LEU A 161 18.85 17.64 -9.30
C LEU A 161 19.38 16.58 -10.29
N ALA A 162 18.56 16.11 -11.21
CA ALA A 162 18.95 15.16 -12.23
C ALA A 162 19.79 15.81 -13.34
N LYS A 163 19.76 17.15 -13.45
CA LYS A 163 20.40 17.92 -14.53
C LYS A 163 19.95 17.44 -15.93
N GLU A 164 18.73 16.94 -16.03
CA GLU A 164 18.14 16.57 -17.30
C GLU A 164 17.43 17.78 -17.92
N PRO A 165 17.44 17.94 -19.26
CA PRO A 165 16.64 18.98 -19.91
C PRO A 165 15.16 18.76 -19.63
N GLU A 166 14.41 19.86 -19.50
CA GLU A 166 12.95 19.75 -19.33
C GLU A 166 12.35 19.02 -20.54
N PRO A 167 11.56 17.97 -20.32
CA PRO A 167 10.96 17.24 -21.42
C PRO A 167 9.94 18.12 -22.15
N ALA A 168 9.82 17.93 -23.46
CA ALA A 168 8.89 18.69 -24.31
C ALA A 168 7.41 18.47 -23.92
N ALA A 169 7.10 17.34 -23.28
CA ALA A 169 5.77 17.02 -22.78
C ALA A 169 5.89 16.31 -21.42
N PRO A 170 4.97 16.54 -20.46
CA PRO A 170 4.98 15.91 -19.15
C PRO A 170 5.01 14.37 -19.22
N GLU A 171 4.36 13.78 -20.22
CA GLU A 171 4.30 12.34 -20.44
C GLU A 171 5.67 11.72 -20.77
N GLN A 172 6.63 12.54 -21.25
CA GLN A 172 7.98 12.09 -21.57
C GLN A 172 8.91 12.11 -20.36
N MET A 173 8.44 12.62 -19.20
CA MET A 173 9.22 12.66 -17.97
C MET A 173 9.72 11.26 -17.60
N SER A 174 10.99 11.15 -17.22
CA SER A 174 11.58 9.90 -16.75
C SER A 174 10.96 9.45 -15.44
N LEU A 175 10.65 8.16 -15.31
CA LEU A 175 10.17 7.57 -14.04
C LEU A 175 11.17 7.77 -12.89
N ARG A 176 12.47 7.85 -13.21
CA ARG A 176 13.53 8.12 -12.25
C ARG A 176 13.35 9.46 -11.53
N ILE A 177 12.82 10.46 -12.22
CA ILE A 177 12.52 11.80 -11.69
C ILE A 177 11.12 11.83 -11.08
N LEU A 178 10.15 11.25 -11.78
CA LEU A 178 8.75 11.34 -11.42
C LEU A 178 8.42 10.59 -10.11
N ILE A 179 8.97 9.39 -9.89
CA ILE A 179 8.67 8.59 -8.70
C ILE A 179 9.08 9.33 -7.41
N PRO A 180 10.33 9.80 -7.23
CA PRO A 180 10.70 10.50 -6.01
C PRO A 180 9.97 11.84 -5.86
N ALA A 181 9.73 12.58 -6.95
CA ALA A 181 8.94 13.81 -6.91
C ALA A 181 7.50 13.55 -6.42
N PHE A 182 6.85 12.51 -6.95
CA PHE A 182 5.54 12.09 -6.54
C PHE A 182 5.50 11.66 -5.06
N MET A 183 6.48 10.85 -4.61
CA MET A 183 6.57 10.41 -3.22
C MET A 183 6.65 11.58 -2.24
N ILE A 184 7.49 12.57 -2.51
CA ILE A 184 7.61 13.77 -1.67
C ILE A 184 6.30 14.58 -1.69
N SER A 185 5.65 14.69 -2.84
CA SER A 185 4.35 15.35 -2.98
C SER A 185 3.27 14.64 -2.16
N GLU A 186 3.21 13.31 -2.23
CA GLU A 186 2.25 12.49 -1.47
C GLU A 186 2.48 12.58 0.04
N LEU A 187 3.74 12.52 0.50
CA LEU A 187 4.10 12.71 1.90
C LEU A 187 3.67 14.09 2.39
N LYS A 188 3.95 15.14 1.64
CA LYS A 188 3.55 16.49 2.04
C LYS A 188 2.03 16.61 2.17
N ARG A 189 1.27 16.15 1.18
CA ARG A 189 -0.20 16.15 1.24
C ARG A 189 -0.72 15.30 2.40
N ALA A 190 -0.08 14.15 2.67
CA ALA A 190 -0.45 13.32 3.80
C ALA A 190 -0.28 14.05 5.14
N PHE A 191 0.83 14.80 5.31
CA PHE A 191 1.05 15.59 6.51
C PHE A 191 0.11 16.80 6.60
N GLU A 192 -0.21 17.44 5.49
CA GLU A 192 -1.21 18.53 5.46
C GLU A 192 -2.59 18.05 5.91
N ILE A 193 -3.06 16.92 5.36
CA ILE A 193 -4.34 16.31 5.77
C ILE A 193 -4.26 15.83 7.23
N GLY A 194 -3.18 15.17 7.61
CA GLY A 194 -2.97 14.69 8.98
C GLY A 194 -2.97 15.83 10.00
N PHE A 195 -2.35 16.96 9.67
CA PHE A 195 -2.39 18.16 10.52
C PHE A 195 -3.82 18.67 10.73
N LEU A 196 -4.60 18.76 9.66
CA LEU A 196 -6.01 19.17 9.77
C LEU A 196 -6.83 18.21 10.62
N LEU A 197 -6.56 16.90 10.51
CA LEU A 197 -7.20 15.88 11.35
C LEU A 197 -6.79 15.97 12.83
N PHE A 198 -5.59 16.46 13.13
CA PHE A 198 -5.13 16.66 14.49
C PHE A 198 -5.84 17.81 15.21
N LEU A 199 -6.25 18.88 14.49
CA LEU A 199 -6.78 20.09 15.09
C LEU A 199 -7.95 19.86 16.06
N PRO A 200 -9.03 19.13 15.71
CA PRO A 200 -10.14 18.91 16.63
C PRO A 200 -9.72 18.14 17.89
N PHE A 201 -8.84 17.16 17.74
CA PHE A 201 -8.35 16.37 18.88
C PHE A 201 -7.40 17.18 19.78
N LEU A 202 -6.60 18.06 19.20
CA LEU A 202 -5.75 18.99 19.95
C LEU A 202 -6.60 19.96 20.79
N ILE A 203 -7.70 20.47 20.22
CA ILE A 203 -8.63 21.34 20.97
C ILE A 203 -9.22 20.59 22.16
N ILE A 204 -9.64 19.33 21.99
CA ILE A 204 -10.14 18.50 23.12
C ILE A 204 -9.06 18.36 24.19
N ASP A 205 -7.80 18.07 23.81
CA ASP A 205 -6.70 17.97 24.78
C ASP A 205 -6.51 19.28 25.57
N LEU A 206 -6.52 20.42 24.88
CA LEU A 206 -6.33 21.73 25.52
C LEU A 206 -7.47 22.07 26.48
N VAL A 207 -8.72 21.79 26.09
CA VAL A 207 -9.89 22.03 26.96
C VAL A 207 -9.80 21.15 28.21
N VAL A 208 -9.54 19.85 28.05
CA VAL A 208 -9.41 18.93 29.19
C VAL A 208 -8.25 19.35 30.11
N ALA A 209 -7.10 19.72 29.54
CA ALA A 209 -5.96 20.19 30.32
C ALA A 209 -6.29 21.45 31.11
N SER A 210 -7.00 22.44 30.50
CA SER A 210 -7.41 23.65 31.16
C SER A 210 -8.36 23.39 32.33
N VAL A 211 -9.33 22.49 32.18
CA VAL A 211 -10.26 22.10 33.25
C VAL A 211 -9.52 21.43 34.39
N LEU A 212 -8.65 20.43 34.10
CA LEU A 212 -7.87 19.75 35.16
C LEU A 212 -6.96 20.69 35.93
N MET A 213 -6.31 21.63 35.25
CA MET A 213 -5.48 22.65 35.91
C MET A 213 -6.32 23.58 36.80
N SER A 214 -7.50 23.99 36.36
CA SER A 214 -8.39 24.84 37.14
C SER A 214 -8.89 24.15 38.42
N MET A 215 -9.02 22.83 38.40
CA MET A 215 -9.41 22.02 39.57
C MET A 215 -8.22 21.66 40.48
N GLY A 216 -7.00 22.12 40.16
CA GLY A 216 -5.79 21.77 40.92
C GLY A 216 -5.27 20.35 40.71
N MET A 217 -5.79 19.61 39.73
CA MET A 217 -5.44 18.19 39.45
C MET A 217 -4.21 18.09 38.54
N MET A 218 -3.08 18.72 38.93
CA MET A 218 -1.87 18.77 38.10
C MET A 218 -1.15 17.42 37.92
N MET A 219 -1.42 16.43 38.79
CA MET A 219 -0.78 15.12 38.70
C MET A 219 -1.44 14.15 37.69
N LEU A 220 -2.65 14.46 37.22
CA LEU A 220 -3.31 13.61 36.24
C LEU A 220 -2.87 14.01 34.82
N PRO A 221 -2.38 13.04 34.01
CA PRO A 221 -2.00 13.33 32.63
C PRO A 221 -3.24 13.65 31.78
N PRO A 222 -3.35 14.87 31.22
CA PRO A 222 -4.55 15.30 30.47
C PRO A 222 -4.89 14.38 29.28
N VAL A 223 -3.87 13.80 28.63
CA VAL A 223 -4.03 12.90 27.48
C VAL A 223 -4.85 11.65 27.81
N VAL A 224 -4.69 11.10 29.04
CA VAL A 224 -5.45 9.91 29.48
C VAL A 224 -6.92 10.26 29.73
N VAL A 225 -7.16 11.45 30.31
CA VAL A 225 -8.52 11.92 30.60
C VAL A 225 -9.26 12.37 29.33
N SER A 226 -8.55 12.91 28.34
CA SER A 226 -9.14 13.35 27.07
C SER A 226 -9.51 12.20 26.12
N LEU A 227 -8.86 11.03 26.25
CA LEU A 227 -9.04 9.89 25.34
C LEU A 227 -10.51 9.47 25.14
N PRO A 228 -11.33 9.24 26.19
CA PRO A 228 -12.74 8.91 26.00
C PRO A 228 -13.51 9.99 25.25
N PHE A 229 -13.24 11.28 25.49
CA PHE A 229 -13.90 12.37 24.78
C PHE A 229 -13.54 12.41 23.31
N LYS A 230 -12.28 12.13 22.96
CA LYS A 230 -11.84 12.01 21.56
C LYS A 230 -12.55 10.86 20.84
N LEU A 231 -12.66 9.70 21.49
CA LEU A 231 -13.33 8.53 20.92
C LEU A 231 -14.83 8.81 20.71
N ILE A 232 -15.51 9.39 21.71
CA ILE A 232 -16.93 9.74 21.60
C ILE A 232 -17.13 10.75 20.45
N PHE A 233 -16.32 11.81 20.39
CA PHE A 233 -16.39 12.78 19.30
C PHE A 233 -16.21 12.13 17.94
N PHE A 234 -15.18 11.27 17.79
CA PHE A 234 -14.89 10.60 16.54
C PHE A 234 -16.03 9.67 16.07
N VAL A 235 -16.69 8.97 17.01
CA VAL A 235 -17.85 8.12 16.70
C VAL A 235 -19.07 8.96 16.34
N LEU A 236 -19.33 10.04 17.05
CA LEU A 236 -20.48 10.91 16.79
C LEU A 236 -20.46 11.58 15.42
N VAL A 237 -19.26 11.93 14.92
CA VAL A 237 -19.10 12.54 13.59
C VAL A 237 -18.94 11.51 12.46
N ASP A 238 -19.08 10.21 12.75
CA ASP A 238 -18.77 9.12 11.79
C ASP A 238 -17.38 9.28 11.16
N GLY A 239 -16.37 9.44 12.03
CA GLY A 239 -15.02 9.83 11.63
C GLY A 239 -14.37 8.89 10.63
N TRP A 240 -14.64 7.56 10.69
CA TRP A 240 -14.07 6.62 9.71
C TRP A 240 -14.59 6.88 8.30
N SER A 241 -15.90 7.09 8.15
CA SER A 241 -16.55 7.39 6.86
C SER A 241 -16.04 8.71 6.28
N LEU A 242 -15.97 9.76 7.13
CA LEU A 242 -15.45 11.07 6.71
C LEU A 242 -14.00 11.00 6.24
N VAL A 243 -13.12 10.32 6.98
CA VAL A 243 -11.70 10.23 6.63
C VAL A 243 -11.51 9.40 5.38
N ALA A 244 -12.14 8.22 5.29
CA ALA A 244 -12.03 7.37 4.11
C ALA A 244 -12.59 8.07 2.85
N GLY A 245 -13.76 8.71 2.96
CA GLY A 245 -14.38 9.46 1.88
C GLY A 245 -13.51 10.63 1.41
N SER A 246 -12.99 11.44 2.35
CA SER A 246 -12.11 12.58 2.03
C SER A 246 -10.81 12.14 1.36
N LEU A 247 -10.22 11.03 1.81
CA LEU A 247 -9.01 10.46 1.21
C LEU A 247 -9.24 10.05 -0.24
N VAL A 248 -10.35 9.34 -0.52
CA VAL A 248 -10.70 8.93 -1.88
C VAL A 248 -11.00 10.15 -2.76
N GLN A 249 -11.79 11.10 -2.26
CA GLN A 249 -12.12 12.34 -2.98
C GLN A 249 -10.89 13.19 -3.27
N SER A 250 -9.86 13.16 -2.42
CA SER A 250 -8.61 13.92 -2.63
C SER A 250 -7.84 13.52 -3.90
N TYR A 251 -8.16 12.37 -4.50
CA TYR A 251 -7.62 11.91 -5.78
C TYR A 251 -8.61 12.10 -6.96
N GLY A 252 -9.90 12.25 -6.68
CA GLY A 252 -10.96 12.42 -7.70
C GLY A 252 -11.29 13.86 -8.03
N GLY A 253 -10.87 14.81 -7.20
CA GLY A 253 -11.16 16.24 -7.33
C GLY A 253 -10.12 16.97 -8.18
N GLY A 254 -10.13 16.77 -9.48
CA GLY A 254 -9.37 17.52 -10.46
C GLY A 254 -9.97 17.34 -11.83
#